data_a952bdad832d2a1b5eb4dbf49457cefc
#
_entry.id   a952bdad832d2a1b5eb4dbf49457cefc
#
_cell.length_a   1.000
_cell.length_b   1.000
_cell.length_c   1.000
_cell.angle_alpha   90.00
_cell.angle_beta   90.00
_cell.angle_gamma   90.00
#
_symmetry.space_group_name_H-M   'P 1'
#
loop_
_entity.id
_entity.type
_entity.pdbx_description
1 polymer ?
#
loop_
_entity_poly.entity_id
_entity_poly.type
_entity_poly.pdbx_seq_one_letter_code
_entity_poly.pdbx_strand_id
1 'polypeptide(L)'
;MDFSQLFKGVNKKFASNLTMKIAHPPKMKSSPCFCLWSDLLGFSNIFVETNWKLDKSQMEKIYNRLESTHSSALYYSSPYERSLILNDGIAKVYHPKSKLEDKNNILGISMFLQSCVELHMSISQTELKNGLPGCRTVLAFGENIEYLSEECKQ
;
A
#
# COMPACT_ATOMS: atom_id res chain seq x y z
N MET A 1 22.60 -7.10 13.60
CA MET A 1 23.09 -6.04 12.71
C MET A 1 23.17 -4.76 13.53
N ASP A 2 24.37 -4.22 13.71
CA ASP A 2 24.59 -3.03 14.53
C ASP A 2 24.26 -1.77 13.71
N PHE A 3 23.14 -1.13 13.99
CA PHE A 3 22.68 0.09 13.32
C PHE A 3 23.49 1.34 13.66
N SER A 4 24.43 1.27 14.62
CA SER A 4 25.26 2.40 15.02
C SER A 4 26.21 2.90 13.93
N GLN A 5 26.51 2.06 12.94
CA GLN A 5 27.41 2.39 11.84
C GLN A 5 26.72 3.24 10.73
N LEU A 6 25.38 3.19 10.62
CA LEU A 6 24.61 3.91 9.59
C LEU A 6 24.53 5.44 9.87
N PHE A 7 24.84 5.86 11.09
CA PHE A 7 24.69 7.26 11.50
C PHE A 7 26.02 7.99 11.77
N LYS A 8 27.15 7.41 11.30
CA LYS A 8 28.43 8.11 11.37
C LYS A 8 28.42 9.32 10.41
N GLY A 9 28.11 10.49 10.96
CA GLY A 9 28.04 11.76 10.21
C GLY A 9 26.78 12.58 10.47
N VAL A 10 25.78 12.02 11.14
CA VAL A 10 24.61 12.77 11.55
C VAL A 10 24.95 13.63 12.77
N ASN A 11 24.61 14.92 12.67
CA ASN A 11 24.86 15.89 13.76
C ASN A 11 24.29 15.33 15.08
N LYS A 12 25.13 15.17 16.10
CA LYS A 12 24.79 14.61 17.42
C LYS A 12 23.54 15.24 18.05
N LYS A 13 23.29 16.52 17.75
CA LYS A 13 22.12 17.24 18.22
C LYS A 13 20.81 16.75 17.57
N PHE A 14 20.87 16.30 16.31
CA PHE A 14 19.72 15.73 15.59
C PHE A 14 19.41 14.31 16.10
N ALA A 15 20.44 13.51 16.34
CA ALA A 15 20.30 12.15 16.89
C ALA A 15 19.76 12.15 18.33
N SER A 16 20.17 13.11 19.19
CA SER A 16 19.66 13.23 20.56
C SER A 16 18.18 13.65 20.61
N ASN A 17 17.74 14.49 19.68
CA ASN A 17 16.33 14.87 19.58
C ASN A 17 15.44 13.73 19.05
N LEU A 18 15.99 12.86 18.20
CA LEU A 18 15.27 11.66 17.74
C LEU A 18 15.12 10.60 18.84
N THR A 19 16.17 10.40 19.65
CA THR A 19 16.17 9.42 20.76
C THR A 19 15.31 9.86 21.95
N MET A 20 15.13 11.15 22.19
CA MET A 20 14.27 11.62 23.28
C MET A 20 12.77 11.45 23.03
N LYS A 21 12.33 11.30 21.76
CA LYS A 21 10.90 11.16 21.43
C LYS A 21 10.37 9.73 21.50
N ILE A 22 11.23 8.72 21.68
CA ILE A 22 10.81 7.32 21.84
C ILE A 22 10.73 6.97 23.34
N ALA A 23 10.06 7.82 24.13
CA ALA A 23 9.94 7.59 25.59
C ALA A 23 8.94 6.47 25.96
N HIS A 24 8.09 6.04 25.04
CA HIS A 24 7.20 4.89 25.25
C HIS A 24 7.24 3.98 24.03
N PRO A 25 7.50 2.67 24.22
CA PRO A 25 7.39 1.74 23.12
C PRO A 25 5.94 1.82 22.59
N PRO A 26 5.77 1.95 21.28
CA PRO A 26 4.45 2.00 20.69
C PRO A 26 3.68 0.74 21.06
N LYS A 27 2.38 0.88 21.37
CA LYS A 27 1.50 -0.27 21.55
C LYS A 27 1.36 -0.97 20.21
N MET A 28 2.18 -1.99 19.99
CA MET A 28 2.04 -2.89 18.86
C MET A 28 0.88 -3.85 19.15
N LYS A 29 -0.06 -3.93 18.24
CA LYS A 29 -1.15 -4.91 18.29
C LYS A 29 -0.99 -5.84 17.10
N SER A 30 -0.76 -7.13 17.38
CA SER A 30 -0.88 -8.17 16.36
C SER A 30 -2.34 -8.59 16.22
N SER A 31 -2.81 -8.72 15.01
CA SER A 31 -4.14 -9.25 14.70
C SER A 31 -4.15 -9.97 13.36
N PRO A 32 -4.94 -11.06 13.22
CA PRO A 32 -5.11 -11.71 11.95
C PRO A 32 -5.76 -10.76 10.94
N CYS A 33 -5.28 -10.77 9.72
CA CYS A 33 -5.84 -9.97 8.64
C CYS A 33 -5.69 -10.64 7.27
N PHE A 34 -6.53 -10.22 6.35
CA PHE A 34 -6.34 -10.41 4.92
C PHE A 34 -5.68 -9.17 4.36
N CYS A 35 -4.63 -9.34 3.58
CA CYS A 35 -3.89 -8.25 2.95
C CYS A 35 -3.85 -8.46 1.44
N LEU A 36 -4.05 -7.38 0.70
CA LEU A 36 -3.76 -7.31 -0.72
C LEU A 36 -2.63 -6.30 -0.93
N TRP A 37 -1.71 -6.64 -1.81
CA TRP A 37 -0.79 -5.71 -2.42
C TRP A 37 -0.93 -5.80 -3.94
N SER A 38 -1.12 -4.66 -4.60
CA SER A 38 -1.16 -4.55 -6.06
C SER A 38 -0.23 -3.46 -6.53
N ASP A 39 0.54 -3.69 -7.58
CA ASP A 39 1.44 -2.72 -8.19
C ASP A 39 1.42 -2.80 -9.72
N LEU A 40 1.66 -1.68 -10.39
CA LEU A 40 1.68 -1.59 -11.85
C LEU A 40 2.98 -2.19 -12.41
N LEU A 41 2.84 -3.13 -13.32
CA LEU A 41 4.00 -3.73 -13.96
C LEU A 41 4.69 -2.73 -14.90
N GLY A 42 6.03 -2.69 -14.84
CA GLY A 42 6.85 -1.83 -15.68
C GLY A 42 6.68 -0.33 -15.45
N PHE A 43 6.06 0.09 -14.34
CA PHE A 43 5.88 1.52 -14.04
C PHE A 43 7.21 2.27 -13.94
N SER A 44 8.21 1.67 -13.30
CA SER A 44 9.54 2.25 -13.15
C SER A 44 10.36 2.33 -14.45
N ASN A 45 10.00 1.56 -15.47
CA ASN A 45 10.79 1.48 -16.72
C ASN A 45 10.90 2.84 -17.41
N ILE A 46 9.81 3.62 -17.42
CA ILE A 46 9.81 4.94 -18.06
C ILE A 46 10.84 5.89 -17.43
N PHE A 47 11.08 5.79 -16.12
CA PHE A 47 12.08 6.60 -15.42
C PHE A 47 13.50 6.16 -15.76
N VAL A 48 13.71 4.84 -15.87
CA VAL A 48 15.02 4.26 -16.23
C VAL A 48 15.36 4.60 -17.67
N GLU A 49 14.43 4.39 -18.60
CA GLU A 49 14.61 4.64 -20.05
C GLU A 49 14.88 6.11 -20.36
N THR A 50 14.29 7.01 -19.58
CA THR A 50 14.47 8.47 -19.76
C THR A 50 15.61 9.04 -18.92
N ASN A 51 16.32 8.20 -18.16
CA ASN A 51 17.32 8.64 -17.18
C ASN A 51 16.79 9.73 -16.24
N TRP A 52 15.54 9.55 -15.76
CA TRP A 52 14.80 10.47 -14.87
C TRP A 52 14.54 11.87 -15.47
N LYS A 53 14.68 12.01 -16.79
CA LYS A 53 14.40 13.26 -17.53
C LYS A 53 13.14 13.07 -18.37
N LEU A 54 12.01 13.32 -17.76
CA LEU A 54 10.70 13.16 -18.39
C LEU A 54 10.33 14.43 -19.18
N ASP A 55 9.84 14.25 -20.39
CA ASP A 55 9.16 15.31 -21.13
C ASP A 55 7.69 15.44 -20.67
N LYS A 56 7.00 16.47 -21.20
CA LYS A 56 5.62 16.76 -20.83
C LYS A 56 4.68 15.59 -21.19
N SER A 57 4.86 14.95 -22.32
CA SER A 57 4.02 13.84 -22.77
C SER A 57 4.18 12.61 -21.89
N GLN A 58 5.42 12.33 -21.47
CA GLN A 58 5.73 11.23 -20.57
C GLN A 58 5.14 11.47 -19.17
N MET A 59 5.25 12.70 -18.65
CA MET A 59 4.62 13.07 -17.37
C MET A 59 3.09 12.92 -17.41
N GLU A 60 2.45 13.32 -18.53
CA GLU A 60 1.01 13.18 -18.70
C GLU A 60 0.58 11.70 -18.75
N LYS A 61 1.35 10.84 -19.41
CA LYS A 61 1.10 9.39 -19.42
C LYS A 61 1.19 8.79 -18.01
N ILE A 62 2.22 9.17 -17.24
CA ILE A 62 2.38 8.73 -15.84
C ILE A 62 1.19 9.18 -15.01
N TYR A 63 0.82 10.47 -15.11
CA TYR A 63 -0.30 11.04 -14.37
C TYR A 63 -1.60 10.28 -14.68
N ASN A 64 -1.95 10.11 -15.95
CA ASN A 64 -3.17 9.42 -16.35
C ASN A 64 -3.20 7.96 -15.87
N ARG A 65 -2.06 7.30 -15.89
CA ARG A 65 -1.90 5.93 -15.41
C ARG A 65 -2.13 5.83 -13.91
N LEU A 66 -1.55 6.74 -13.12
CA LEU A 66 -1.75 6.81 -11.67
C LEU A 66 -3.18 7.18 -11.31
N GLU A 67 -3.75 8.20 -11.97
CA GLU A 67 -5.12 8.64 -11.74
C GLU A 67 -6.13 7.53 -11.98
N SER A 68 -5.99 6.78 -13.07
CA SER A 68 -6.84 5.63 -13.37
C SER A 68 -6.72 4.53 -12.31
N THR A 69 -5.50 4.25 -11.85
CA THR A 69 -5.23 3.24 -10.83
C THR A 69 -5.81 3.65 -9.47
N HIS A 70 -5.61 4.90 -9.07
CA HIS A 70 -6.13 5.45 -7.82
C HIS A 70 -7.66 5.51 -7.83
N SER A 71 -8.26 5.90 -8.96
CA SER A 71 -9.71 5.92 -9.13
C SER A 71 -10.31 4.52 -9.01
N SER A 72 -9.66 3.50 -9.61
CA SER A 72 -10.06 2.10 -9.45
C SER A 72 -9.96 1.65 -8.00
N ALA A 73 -8.88 2.01 -7.29
CA ALA A 73 -8.70 1.66 -5.88
C ALA A 73 -9.80 2.25 -5.00
N LEU A 74 -10.21 3.49 -5.25
CA LEU A 74 -11.31 4.14 -4.52
C LEU A 74 -12.66 3.53 -4.86
N TYR A 75 -12.93 3.26 -6.14
CA TYR A 75 -14.20 2.69 -6.59
C TYR A 75 -14.45 1.29 -6.02
N TYR A 76 -13.43 0.43 -6.03
CA TYR A 76 -13.50 -0.93 -5.50
C TYR A 76 -13.07 -1.00 -4.03
N SER A 77 -13.41 -0.01 -3.24
CA SER A 77 -13.21 -0.02 -1.78
C SER A 77 -14.50 -0.35 -1.05
N SER A 78 -14.40 -1.12 0.01
CA SER A 78 -15.51 -1.45 0.91
C SER A 78 -15.35 -0.71 2.25
N PRO A 79 -16.46 -0.45 2.99
CA PRO A 79 -16.36 0.17 4.30
C PRO A 79 -15.72 -0.71 5.37
N TYR A 80 -15.44 -1.97 5.05
CA TYR A 80 -14.87 -2.97 5.96
C TYR A 80 -13.35 -3.09 5.85
N GLU A 81 -12.74 -2.46 4.85
CA GLU A 81 -11.31 -2.51 4.60
C GLU A 81 -10.64 -1.15 4.79
N ARG A 82 -9.33 -1.16 4.95
CA ARG A 82 -8.47 0.01 4.87
C ARG A 82 -7.65 -0.08 3.61
N SER A 83 -7.58 1.01 2.86
CA SER A 83 -6.76 1.10 1.65
C SER A 83 -5.70 2.19 1.84
N LEU A 84 -4.48 1.88 1.42
CA LEU A 84 -3.38 2.80 1.33
C LEU A 84 -2.87 2.81 -0.11
N ILE A 85 -2.80 3.98 -0.71
CA ILE A 85 -2.34 4.16 -2.08
C ILE A 85 -0.98 4.85 -2.02
N LEU A 86 0.03 4.22 -2.60
CA LEU A 86 1.41 4.69 -2.63
C LEU A 86 1.91 4.67 -4.08
N ASN A 87 1.87 5.82 -4.75
CA ASN A 87 2.25 5.93 -6.17
C ASN A 87 1.53 4.89 -7.04
N ASP A 88 2.27 3.91 -7.57
CA ASP A 88 1.77 2.80 -8.40
C ASP A 88 1.34 1.58 -7.57
N GLY A 89 1.49 1.62 -6.25
CA GLY A 89 1.15 0.54 -5.33
C GLY A 89 -0.14 0.80 -4.54
N ILE A 90 -0.93 -0.24 -4.36
CA ILE A 90 -2.15 -0.24 -3.56
C ILE A 90 -2.04 -1.35 -2.52
N ALA A 91 -2.15 -0.99 -1.26
CA ALA A 91 -2.31 -1.93 -0.16
C ALA A 91 -3.75 -1.88 0.35
N LYS A 92 -4.37 -3.04 0.55
CA LYS A 92 -5.67 -3.18 1.20
C LYS A 92 -5.57 -4.15 2.35
N VAL A 93 -6.24 -3.85 3.46
CA VAL A 93 -6.24 -4.68 4.67
C VAL A 93 -7.66 -4.83 5.20
N TYR A 94 -8.06 -6.06 5.49
CA TYR A 94 -9.31 -6.40 6.16
C TYR A 94 -9.02 -7.19 7.44
N HIS A 95 -9.52 -6.69 8.57
CA HIS A 95 -9.41 -7.35 9.87
C HIS A 95 -10.74 -8.01 10.25
N PRO A 96 -10.79 -9.35 10.35
CA PRO A 96 -11.95 -10.03 10.92
C PRO A 96 -12.22 -9.57 12.35
N LYS A 97 -13.47 -9.24 12.66
CA LYS A 97 -13.86 -8.69 13.99
C LYS A 97 -14.09 -9.77 15.04
N SER A 98 -14.31 -11.02 14.62
CA SER A 98 -14.61 -12.16 15.46
C SER A 98 -13.96 -13.43 14.91
N LYS A 99 -14.38 -14.62 15.37
CA LYS A 99 -13.88 -15.88 14.80
C LYS A 99 -14.17 -15.99 13.32
N LEU A 100 -13.26 -16.56 12.54
CA LEU A 100 -13.37 -16.66 11.07
C LEU A 100 -14.65 -17.36 10.60
N GLU A 101 -15.17 -18.29 11.42
CA GLU A 101 -16.39 -19.08 11.11
C GLU A 101 -17.69 -18.28 11.33
N ASP A 102 -17.63 -17.08 11.92
CA ASP A 102 -18.80 -16.23 12.11
C ASP A 102 -19.34 -15.76 10.75
N LYS A 103 -20.67 -15.89 10.55
CA LYS A 103 -21.35 -15.51 9.31
C LYS A 103 -21.05 -14.07 8.87
N ASN A 104 -20.93 -13.14 9.83
CA ASN A 104 -20.59 -11.75 9.53
C ASN A 104 -19.16 -11.60 8.99
N ASN A 105 -18.22 -12.41 9.49
CA ASN A 105 -16.87 -12.43 8.96
C ASN A 105 -16.80 -13.09 7.59
N ILE A 106 -17.53 -14.18 7.37
CA ILE A 106 -17.62 -14.83 6.05
C ILE A 106 -18.09 -13.83 5.00
N LEU A 107 -19.14 -13.06 5.31
CA LEU A 107 -19.61 -12.00 4.40
C LEU A 107 -18.53 -10.92 4.16
N GLY A 108 -17.92 -10.42 5.22
CA GLY A 108 -16.86 -9.41 5.11
C GLY A 108 -15.64 -9.89 4.33
N ILE A 109 -15.21 -11.14 4.56
CA ILE A 109 -14.13 -11.78 3.81
C ILE A 109 -14.52 -11.91 2.33
N SER A 110 -15.74 -12.37 2.03
CA SER A 110 -16.23 -12.51 0.66
C SER A 110 -16.24 -11.17 -0.07
N MET A 111 -16.75 -10.11 0.57
CA MET A 111 -16.76 -8.76 0.00
C MET A 111 -15.34 -8.23 -0.22
N PHE A 112 -14.42 -8.46 0.72
CA PHE A 112 -13.03 -8.10 0.58
C PHE A 112 -12.38 -8.82 -0.61
N LEU A 113 -12.54 -10.14 -0.71
CA LEU A 113 -11.99 -10.93 -1.81
C LEU A 113 -12.56 -10.50 -3.15
N GLN A 114 -13.87 -10.25 -3.23
CA GLN A 114 -14.51 -9.73 -4.43
C GLN A 114 -13.92 -8.37 -4.82
N SER A 115 -13.79 -7.43 -3.90
CA SER A 115 -13.20 -6.11 -4.16
C SER A 115 -11.75 -6.22 -4.67
N CYS A 116 -11.00 -7.20 -4.16
CA CYS A 116 -9.63 -7.47 -4.61
C CYS A 116 -9.56 -7.97 -6.06
N VAL A 117 -10.45 -8.89 -6.42
CA VAL A 117 -10.53 -9.43 -7.80
C VAL A 117 -10.99 -8.36 -8.77
N GLU A 118 -12.03 -7.61 -8.44
CA GLU A 118 -12.56 -6.53 -9.27
C GLU A 118 -11.52 -5.42 -9.49
N LEU A 119 -10.79 -5.03 -8.44
CA LEU A 119 -9.70 -4.08 -8.54
C LEU A 119 -8.61 -4.57 -9.50
N HIS A 120 -8.14 -5.82 -9.33
CA HIS A 120 -7.14 -6.42 -10.21
C HIS A 120 -7.59 -6.43 -11.67
N MET A 121 -8.82 -6.86 -11.92
CA MET A 121 -9.39 -6.92 -13.27
C MET A 121 -9.52 -5.53 -13.89
N SER A 122 -10.01 -4.55 -13.15
CA SER A 122 -10.18 -3.17 -13.62
C SER A 122 -8.84 -2.55 -14.04
N ILE A 123 -7.83 -2.64 -13.16
CA ILE A 123 -6.50 -2.10 -13.45
C ILE A 123 -5.88 -2.83 -14.64
N SER A 124 -5.87 -4.18 -14.62
CA SER A 124 -5.27 -4.97 -15.69
C SER A 124 -5.93 -4.72 -17.04
N GLN A 125 -7.26 -4.63 -17.10
CA GLN A 125 -7.97 -4.33 -18.36
C GLN A 125 -7.65 -2.94 -18.89
N THR A 126 -7.57 -1.94 -18.01
CA THR A 126 -7.23 -0.56 -18.39
C THR A 126 -5.80 -0.48 -18.91
N GLU A 127 -4.86 -1.10 -18.22
CA GLU A 127 -3.46 -1.17 -18.62
C GLU A 127 -3.31 -1.86 -20.00
N LEU A 128 -3.91 -3.04 -20.17
CA LEU A 128 -3.85 -3.80 -21.42
C LEU A 128 -4.47 -3.04 -22.60
N LYS A 129 -5.58 -2.33 -22.40
CA LYS A 129 -6.17 -1.47 -23.44
C LYS A 129 -5.23 -0.36 -23.89
N ASN A 130 -4.34 0.08 -23.02
CA ASN A 130 -3.32 1.09 -23.30
C ASN A 130 -1.97 0.49 -23.77
N GLY A 131 -1.92 -0.81 -24.05
CA GLY A 131 -0.70 -1.50 -24.48
C GLY A 131 0.35 -1.67 -23.36
N LEU A 132 -0.08 -1.60 -22.11
CA LEU A 132 0.77 -1.71 -20.92
C LEU A 132 0.66 -3.12 -20.30
N PRO A 133 1.65 -3.58 -19.53
CA PRO A 133 1.72 -4.97 -19.09
C PRO A 133 0.70 -5.38 -18.00
N GLY A 134 -0.09 -4.44 -17.47
CA GLY A 134 -1.08 -4.72 -16.44
C GLY A 134 -0.55 -4.49 -15.02
N CYS A 135 -1.14 -5.18 -14.04
CA CYS A 135 -0.71 -5.12 -12.66
C CYS A 135 -0.41 -6.51 -12.08
N ARG A 136 0.46 -6.54 -11.08
CA ARG A 136 0.69 -7.71 -10.23
C ARG A 136 -0.11 -7.52 -8.95
N THR A 137 -0.83 -8.57 -8.54
CA THR A 137 -1.59 -8.56 -7.29
C THR A 137 -1.24 -9.78 -6.47
N VAL A 138 -0.96 -9.57 -5.20
CA VAL A 138 -0.70 -10.61 -4.21
C VAL A 138 -1.76 -10.50 -3.10
N LEU A 139 -2.38 -11.61 -2.76
CA LEU A 139 -3.31 -11.73 -1.65
C LEU A 139 -2.69 -12.66 -0.61
N ALA A 140 -2.72 -12.25 0.64
CA ALA A 140 -2.19 -13.03 1.76
C ALA A 140 -3.15 -12.97 2.96
N PHE A 141 -3.08 -14.01 3.79
CA PHE A 141 -3.69 -14.06 5.10
C PHE A 141 -2.61 -14.37 6.13
N GLY A 142 -2.61 -13.65 7.26
CA GLY A 142 -1.63 -13.85 8.32
C GLY A 142 -1.79 -12.86 9.47
N GLU A 143 -0.81 -12.89 10.35
CA GLU A 143 -0.69 -11.92 11.44
C GLU A 143 -0.12 -10.61 10.91
N ASN A 144 -0.80 -9.50 11.21
CA ASN A 144 -0.31 -8.14 10.92
C ASN A 144 -0.03 -7.41 12.24
N ILE A 145 1.07 -6.68 12.28
CA ILE A 145 1.42 -5.82 13.40
C ILE A 145 1.12 -4.38 12.99
N GLU A 146 0.09 -3.80 13.57
CA GLU A 146 -0.23 -2.38 13.38
C GLU A 146 0.41 -1.54 14.46
N TYR A 147 1.05 -0.48 14.01
CA TYR A 147 1.60 0.56 14.84
C TYR A 147 0.87 1.88 14.59
N LEU A 148 0.26 2.41 15.64
CA LEU A 148 -0.33 3.75 15.62
C LEU A 148 0.55 4.67 16.46
N SER A 149 1.22 5.61 15.82
CA SER A 149 1.87 6.71 16.52
C SER A 149 0.81 7.58 17.19
N GLU A 150 1.03 7.98 18.45
CA GLU A 150 0.13 8.92 19.14
C GLU A 150 0.10 10.29 18.44
N GLU A 151 1.14 10.63 17.69
CA GLU A 151 1.24 11.85 16.89
C GLU A 151 0.35 11.81 15.63
N CYS A 152 -0.12 10.64 15.19
CA CYS A 152 -1.02 10.49 14.03
C CYS A 152 -2.52 10.54 14.40
N LYS A 153 -2.86 10.90 15.64
CA LYS A 153 -4.25 11.02 16.12
C LYS A 153 -4.84 12.44 15.92
N GLN A 154 -4.36 13.19 14.93
CA GLN A 154 -4.97 14.47 14.56
C GLN A 154 -6.08 14.30 13.54
#